data_3fbdcb839ca6be78b516b76e1e6ac8d7
#
_entry.id   3fbdcb839ca6be78b516b76e1e6ac8d7
#
_cell.length_a   1.000
_cell.length_b   1.000
_cell.length_c   1.000
_cell.angle_alpha   90.00
_cell.angle_beta   90.00
_cell.angle_gamma   90.00
#
_symmetry.space_group_name_H-M   'P 1'
#
loop_
_entity.id
_entity.type
_entity.pdbx_description
1 polymer ?
#
loop_
_entity_poly.entity_id
_entity_poly.type
_entity_poly.pdbx_seq_one_letter_code
_entity_poly.pdbx_strand_id
1 'polypeptide(L)'
;MDDEAAQRLVEIVRSAAEAYGWVESRIRPPVPSAERITRMDEAMGWLQAIPEDRYVLRRIVGARSLVHPITERHLFTWRRLGTAIGADHKAVQRWHAEGIDLIVAALNGRAGPPARRVGRR
;
A
#
# COMPACT_ATOMS: atom_id res chain seq x y z
N MET A 1 -4.04 13.77 -9.02
CA MET A 1 -2.85 13.52 -8.21
C MET A 1 -1.62 13.72 -9.06
N ASP A 2 -0.59 14.26 -8.49
CA ASP A 2 0.57 14.64 -9.25
C ASP A 2 1.85 14.08 -8.64
N ASP A 3 2.96 14.38 -9.29
CA ASP A 3 4.26 13.88 -8.85
C ASP A 3 4.63 14.39 -7.46
N GLU A 4 4.24 15.58 -7.15
CA GLU A 4 4.55 16.15 -5.85
C GLU A 4 3.87 15.39 -4.73
N ALA A 5 2.61 15.00 -4.95
CA ALA A 5 1.90 14.23 -3.95
C ALA A 5 2.56 12.87 -3.74
N ALA A 6 2.99 12.23 -4.83
CA ALA A 6 3.66 10.95 -4.72
C ALA A 6 4.98 11.08 -3.97
N GLN A 7 5.70 12.17 -4.21
CA GLN A 7 6.95 12.39 -3.51
C GLN A 7 6.73 12.62 -2.02
N ARG A 8 5.67 13.34 -1.67
CA ARG A 8 5.36 13.54 -0.26
C ARG A 8 5.07 12.22 0.44
N LEU A 9 4.36 11.31 -0.24
CA LEU A 9 4.10 10.00 0.34
C LEU A 9 5.39 9.21 0.54
N VAL A 10 6.29 9.27 -0.43
CA VAL A 10 7.58 8.59 -0.30
C VAL A 10 8.34 9.14 0.91
N GLU A 11 8.31 10.46 1.10
CA GLU A 11 9.02 11.06 2.21
C GLU A 11 8.47 10.63 3.57
N ILE A 12 7.16 10.59 3.71
CA ILE A 12 6.63 10.21 5.01
C ILE A 12 6.87 8.73 5.31
N VAL A 13 6.89 7.88 4.29
CA VAL A 13 7.21 6.48 4.50
C VAL A 13 8.65 6.33 4.94
N ARG A 14 9.57 7.05 4.29
CA ARG A 14 10.97 7.01 4.67
C ARG A 14 11.17 7.53 6.09
N SER A 15 10.52 8.66 6.41
CA SER A 15 10.65 9.23 7.74
C SER A 15 10.11 8.29 8.81
N ALA A 16 9.02 7.59 8.52
CA ALA A 16 8.46 6.65 9.47
C ALA A 16 9.42 5.48 9.70
N ALA A 17 10.03 4.98 8.63
CA ALA A 17 10.99 3.89 8.78
C ALA A 17 12.15 4.29 9.67
N GLU A 18 12.64 5.51 9.49
CA GLU A 18 13.73 6.01 10.32
C GLU A 18 13.30 6.23 11.75
N ALA A 19 12.12 6.79 11.93
CA ALA A 19 11.62 7.09 13.28
C ALA A 19 11.42 5.82 14.10
N TYR A 20 11.02 4.73 13.46
CA TYR A 20 10.82 3.49 14.18
C TYR A 20 12.09 2.67 14.27
N GLY A 21 13.18 3.21 13.78
CA GLY A 21 14.48 2.57 13.98
C GLY A 21 14.68 1.29 13.22
N TRP A 22 14.04 1.14 12.08
CA TRP A 22 14.18 -0.09 11.32
C TRP A 22 15.59 -0.31 10.83
N VAL A 23 16.37 0.75 10.69
CA VAL A 23 17.75 0.63 10.25
C VAL A 23 18.70 0.41 11.40
N GLU A 24 18.44 1.08 12.53
CA GLU A 24 19.32 1.00 13.68
C GLU A 24 18.56 0.59 14.92
N SER A 25 17.61 -0.23 14.79
CA SER A 25 16.66 -0.49 15.83
C SER A 25 17.24 -1.15 17.04
N ARG A 26 16.88 -0.68 18.20
CA ARG A 26 17.17 -1.36 19.44
C ARG A 26 16.16 -2.45 19.66
N ILE A 27 14.95 -2.28 19.11
CA ILE A 27 13.91 -3.27 19.18
C ILE A 27 13.80 -3.85 17.81
N ARG A 28 14.32 -5.03 17.63
CA ARG A 28 14.30 -5.63 16.31
C ARG A 28 13.03 -6.38 16.10
N PRO A 29 12.36 -6.18 14.97
CA PRO A 29 11.20 -7.01 14.64
C PRO A 29 11.66 -8.46 14.53
N PRO A 30 10.78 -9.40 14.79
CA PRO A 30 11.12 -10.81 14.59
C PRO A 30 11.53 -11.06 13.15
N VAL A 31 12.48 -11.94 12.96
CA VAL A 31 12.89 -12.32 11.61
C VAL A 31 11.77 -13.14 10.99
N PRO A 32 11.23 -12.74 9.86
CA PRO A 32 10.14 -13.51 9.26
C PRO A 32 10.64 -14.83 8.71
N SER A 33 9.77 -15.81 8.67
CA SER A 33 10.09 -17.10 8.08
C SER A 33 10.21 -16.95 6.57
N ALA A 34 10.84 -17.94 5.92
CA ALA A 34 10.96 -17.91 4.47
C ALA A 34 9.59 -17.87 3.81
N GLU A 35 8.62 -18.58 4.39
CA GLU A 35 7.28 -18.59 3.86
C GLU A 35 6.63 -17.21 3.93
N ARG A 36 6.84 -16.51 5.04
CA ARG A 36 6.28 -15.17 5.19
C ARG A 36 6.95 -14.19 4.24
N ILE A 37 8.25 -14.33 4.02
CA ILE A 37 8.95 -13.50 3.07
C ILE A 37 8.42 -13.73 1.66
N THR A 38 8.19 -14.98 1.30
CA THR A 38 7.64 -15.31 -0.02
C THR A 38 6.27 -14.68 -0.21
N ARG A 39 5.40 -14.77 0.81
CA ARG A 39 4.08 -14.16 0.70
C ARG A 39 4.16 -12.66 0.60
N MET A 40 5.11 -12.05 1.32
CA MET A 40 5.29 -10.61 1.26
C MET A 40 5.77 -10.18 -0.12
N ASP A 41 6.73 -10.93 -0.68
CA ASP A 41 7.23 -10.62 -2.01
C ASP A 41 6.12 -10.73 -3.03
N GLU A 42 5.29 -11.74 -2.91
CA GLU A 42 4.17 -11.91 -3.81
C GLU A 42 3.21 -10.74 -3.70
N ALA A 43 2.88 -10.35 -2.48
CA ALA A 43 1.95 -9.25 -2.26
C ALA A 43 2.52 -7.94 -2.79
N MET A 44 3.81 -7.71 -2.59
CA MET A 44 4.43 -6.50 -3.13
C MET A 44 4.40 -6.49 -4.64
N GLY A 45 4.52 -7.66 -5.25
CA GLY A 45 4.41 -7.78 -6.71
C GLY A 45 3.03 -7.41 -7.22
N TRP A 46 2.00 -7.57 -6.40
CA TRP A 46 0.65 -7.24 -6.82
C TRP A 46 0.50 -5.75 -7.13
N LEU A 47 1.32 -4.90 -6.51
CA LEU A 47 1.25 -3.47 -6.79
C LEU A 47 1.54 -3.17 -8.26
N GLN A 48 2.27 -4.04 -8.92
CA GLN A 48 2.57 -3.86 -10.33
C GLN A 48 1.31 -3.95 -11.21
N ALA A 49 0.23 -4.51 -10.67
CA ALA A 49 -1.03 -4.58 -11.41
C ALA A 49 -1.66 -3.21 -11.60
N ILE A 50 -1.27 -2.23 -10.79
CA ILE A 50 -1.78 -0.88 -10.95
C ILE A 50 -0.97 -0.20 -12.05
N PRO A 51 -1.62 0.34 -13.10
CA PRO A 51 -0.88 0.93 -14.21
C PRO A 51 0.04 2.06 -13.79
N GLU A 52 1.10 2.24 -14.54
CA GLU A 52 2.10 3.24 -14.22
C GLU A 52 1.57 4.66 -14.24
N ASP A 53 0.60 4.94 -15.09
CA ASP A 53 0.02 6.28 -15.13
C ASP A 53 -0.86 6.55 -13.91
N ARG A 54 -1.05 5.55 -13.07
CA ARG A 54 -1.80 5.71 -11.84
C ARG A 54 -0.94 5.32 -10.64
N TYR A 55 0.34 5.65 -10.72
CA TYR A 55 1.28 5.18 -9.71
C TYR A 55 1.01 5.75 -8.32
N VAL A 56 0.27 6.84 -8.21
CA VAL A 56 -0.08 7.36 -6.89
C VAL A 56 -0.98 6.37 -6.16
N LEU A 57 -1.81 5.63 -6.89
CA LEU A 57 -2.62 4.58 -6.27
C LEU A 57 -1.72 3.49 -5.69
N ARG A 58 -0.62 3.15 -6.39
CA ARG A 58 0.34 2.19 -5.85
C ARG A 58 0.91 2.69 -4.53
N ARG A 59 1.24 3.98 -4.48
CA ARG A 59 1.81 4.55 -3.28
C ARG A 59 0.83 4.54 -2.12
N ILE A 60 -0.43 4.83 -2.40
CA ILE A 60 -1.46 4.83 -1.36
C ILE A 60 -1.66 3.42 -0.82
N VAL A 61 -1.80 2.44 -1.71
CA VAL A 61 -1.99 1.06 -1.29
C VAL A 61 -0.78 0.58 -0.51
N GLY A 62 0.40 0.88 -1.00
CA GLY A 62 1.63 0.45 -0.33
C GLY A 62 1.79 1.09 1.04
N ALA A 63 1.55 2.40 1.15
CA ALA A 63 1.70 3.09 2.43
C ALA A 63 0.68 2.59 3.44
N ARG A 64 -0.56 2.37 2.98
CA ARG A 64 -1.60 1.92 3.90
C ARG A 64 -1.36 0.50 4.39
N SER A 65 -0.62 -0.30 3.61
CA SER A 65 -0.36 -1.68 4.00
C SER A 65 0.70 -1.79 5.08
N LEU A 66 1.44 -0.72 5.36
CA LEU A 66 2.48 -0.77 6.38
C LEU A 66 1.87 -0.79 7.77
N VAL A 67 2.36 -1.69 8.61
CA VAL A 67 1.89 -1.80 9.98
C VAL A 67 3.08 -1.77 10.92
N HIS A 68 2.82 -1.29 12.13
CA HIS A 68 3.85 -1.27 13.14
C HIS A 68 4.17 -2.70 13.55
N PRO A 69 5.46 -3.07 13.63
CA PRO A 69 5.81 -4.47 13.90
C PRO A 69 5.39 -4.97 15.27
N ILE A 70 5.18 -4.08 16.22
CA ILE A 70 4.80 -4.50 17.57
C ILE A 70 3.30 -4.37 17.78
N THR A 71 2.72 -3.22 17.45
CA THR A 71 1.31 -2.99 17.72
C THR A 71 0.40 -3.53 16.62
N GLU A 72 0.96 -3.80 15.46
CA GLU A 72 0.22 -4.29 14.30
C GLU A 72 -0.84 -3.32 13.81
N ARG A 73 -0.70 -2.06 14.16
CA ARG A 73 -1.60 -1.04 13.67
C ARG A 73 -0.98 -0.37 12.45
N HIS A 74 -1.84 0.14 11.56
CA HIS A 74 -1.35 0.85 10.40
C HIS A 74 -0.49 2.04 10.83
N LEU A 75 0.63 2.24 10.16
CA LEU A 75 1.50 3.38 10.46
C LEU A 75 0.86 4.68 10.06
N PHE A 76 0.05 4.67 9.00
CA PHE A 76 -0.53 5.88 8.47
C PHE A 76 -2.04 5.80 8.50
N THR A 77 -2.66 6.74 9.18
CA THR A 77 -4.11 6.85 9.16
C THR A 77 -4.55 7.44 7.83
N TRP A 78 -5.81 7.27 7.50
CA TRP A 78 -6.35 7.85 6.29
C TRP A 78 -6.18 9.36 6.28
N ARG A 79 -6.35 10.00 7.44
CA ARG A 79 -6.20 11.45 7.52
C ARG A 79 -4.76 11.87 7.29
N ARG A 80 -3.83 11.13 7.81
CA ARG A 80 -2.42 11.46 7.62
C ARG A 80 -2.03 11.33 6.15
N LEU A 81 -2.52 10.31 5.48
CA LEU A 81 -2.26 10.16 4.06
C LEU A 81 -2.89 11.30 3.28
N GLY A 82 -4.11 11.67 3.64
CA GLY A 82 -4.76 12.79 2.97
C GLY A 82 -3.99 14.08 3.15
N THR A 83 -3.51 14.35 4.36
CA THR A 83 -2.72 15.53 4.60
C THR A 83 -1.45 15.54 3.74
N ALA A 84 -0.81 14.39 3.61
CA ALA A 84 0.43 14.31 2.86
C ALA A 84 0.23 14.61 1.38
N ILE A 85 -0.88 14.19 0.80
CA ILE A 85 -1.11 14.40 -0.62
C ILE A 85 -2.05 15.56 -0.91
N GLY A 86 -2.49 16.26 0.14
CA GLY A 86 -3.36 17.42 -0.06
C GLY A 86 -4.77 17.06 -0.44
N ALA A 87 -5.31 15.97 0.09
CA ALA A 87 -6.64 15.51 -0.26
C ALA A 87 -7.42 15.14 0.99
N ASP A 88 -8.73 15.11 0.86
CA ASP A 88 -9.58 14.68 1.93
C ASP A 88 -9.38 13.19 2.18
N HIS A 89 -9.47 12.78 3.44
CA HIS A 89 -9.22 11.38 3.78
C HIS A 89 -10.22 10.44 3.13
N LYS A 90 -11.43 10.90 2.85
CA LYS A 90 -12.39 10.06 2.16
C LYS A 90 -12.00 9.85 0.70
N ALA A 91 -11.38 10.85 0.09
CA ALA A 91 -10.86 10.68 -1.26
C ALA A 91 -9.75 9.65 -1.28
N VAL A 92 -8.88 9.67 -0.26
CA VAL A 92 -7.80 8.70 -0.17
C VAL A 92 -8.37 7.30 -0.03
N GLN A 93 -9.43 7.14 0.76
CA GLN A 93 -10.07 5.84 0.91
C GLN A 93 -10.62 5.33 -0.43
N ARG A 94 -11.24 6.23 -1.22
CA ARG A 94 -11.75 5.84 -2.53
C ARG A 94 -10.62 5.43 -3.46
N TRP A 95 -9.53 6.16 -3.45
CA TRP A 95 -8.39 5.85 -4.30
C TRP A 95 -7.73 4.54 -3.89
N HIS A 96 -7.69 4.28 -2.58
CA HIS A 96 -7.16 3.00 -2.09
C HIS A 96 -8.05 1.86 -2.60
N ALA A 97 -9.36 2.02 -2.49
CA ALA A 97 -10.29 0.99 -2.95
C ALA A 97 -10.14 0.77 -4.45
N GLU A 98 -9.94 1.85 -5.21
CA GLU A 98 -9.73 1.73 -6.63
C GLU A 98 -8.45 0.96 -6.94
N GLY A 99 -7.39 1.23 -6.20
CA GLY A 99 -6.14 0.49 -6.37
C GLY A 99 -6.30 -0.99 -6.06
N ILE A 100 -7.01 -1.30 -4.99
CA ILE A 100 -7.27 -2.68 -4.64
C ILE A 100 -8.10 -3.36 -5.74
N ASP A 101 -9.08 -2.67 -6.27
CA ASP A 101 -9.90 -3.24 -7.35
C ASP A 101 -9.06 -3.56 -8.58
N LEU A 102 -8.10 -2.71 -8.90
CA LEU A 102 -7.23 -2.96 -10.03
C LEU A 102 -6.37 -4.21 -9.80
N ILE A 103 -5.89 -4.38 -8.59
CA ILE A 103 -5.11 -5.56 -8.24
C ILE A 103 -5.97 -6.81 -8.35
N VAL A 104 -7.18 -6.75 -7.79
CA VAL A 104 -8.07 -7.92 -7.80
C VAL A 104 -8.41 -8.30 -9.23
N ALA A 105 -8.69 -7.31 -10.07
CA ALA A 105 -9.03 -7.58 -11.46
C ALA A 105 -7.86 -8.27 -12.18
N ALA A 106 -6.65 -7.81 -11.94
CA ALA A 106 -5.49 -8.40 -12.57
C ALA A 106 -5.25 -9.83 -12.10
N LEU A 107 -5.42 -10.07 -10.80
CA LEU A 107 -5.23 -11.40 -10.27
C LEU A 107 -6.29 -12.37 -10.79
N ASN A 108 -7.52 -11.92 -10.87
CA ASN A 108 -8.58 -12.75 -11.40
C ASN A 108 -8.35 -13.08 -12.88
N GLY A 109 -7.82 -12.12 -13.63
CA GLY A 109 -7.51 -12.36 -15.02
C GLY A 109 -6.42 -13.41 -15.19
N ARG A 110 -5.43 -13.39 -14.30
CA ARG A 110 -4.37 -14.38 -14.37
C ARG A 110 -4.86 -15.75 -13.96
N ALA A 111 -5.78 -15.79 -13.02
CA ALA A 111 -6.28 -17.05 -12.51
C ALA A 111 -7.30 -17.68 -13.42
N GLY A 112 -7.62 -17.05 -14.53
CA GLY A 112 -8.63 -17.55 -15.43
C GLY A 112 -9.83 -16.65 -15.44
N PRO A 113 -10.92 -17.07 -16.03
CA PRO A 113 -12.10 -16.23 -16.11
C PRO A 113 -12.56 -15.87 -14.71
N PRO A 114 -12.80 -14.62 -14.48
CA PRO A 114 -13.27 -14.21 -13.17
C PRO A 114 -14.66 -14.70 -12.97
N ALA A 115 -14.91 -14.90 -11.79
CA ALA A 115 -16.16 -15.32 -11.47
C ALA A 115 -17.01 -14.20 -11.78
N ARG A 116 -17.40 -13.66 -12.02
CA ARG A 116 -18.10 -12.76 -12.29
C ARG A 116 -18.26 -11.80 -11.53
N ARG A 117 -18.14 -10.84 -11.75
CA ARG A 117 -18.30 -9.68 -11.12
C ARG A 117 -19.59 -9.20 -11.48
N VAL A 118 -20.43 -10.00 -11.64
CA VAL A 118 -21.70 -9.60 -11.99
C VAL A 118 -22.25 -8.61 -11.10
N GLY A 119 -22.89 -7.68 -11.55
CA GLY A 119 -23.46 -6.72 -10.71
C GLY A 119 -22.60 -5.65 -10.30
N ARG A 120 -21.38 -5.79 -10.57
CA ARG A 120 -20.59 -4.86 -10.19
C ARG A 120 -20.60 -3.93 -11.12
N ARG A 121 -21.07 -3.65 -11.74
CA ARG A 121 -20.96 -2.72 -12.53
C ARG A 121 -21.84 -2.27 -12.86
#